data_8ce309b3be3ede0cfc54cd5a7a09ebed
#
_entry.id   8ce309b3be3ede0cfc54cd5a7a09ebed
#
_cell.length_a   1.000
_cell.length_b   1.000
_cell.length_c   1.000
_cell.angle_alpha   90.00
_cell.angle_beta   90.00
_cell.angle_gamma   90.00
#
_symmetry.space_group_name_H-M   'P 1'
#
loop_
_entity.id
_entity.type
_entity.pdbx_description
1 polymer ?
#
loop_
_entity_poly.entity_id
_entity_poly.type
_entity_poly.pdbx_seq_one_letter_code
_entity_poly.pdbx_strand_id
1 'polypeptide(L)'
;MARMHELFHYLKDNKGSDLHLAAGLEPRIRVHGSLESVAGWSTLTHEALLSLLREICSEEDWADYMKCGDLDFAYGLPGVARFRANFLRQENGCGAVFRIIPEKIIPLEDLNLPKAIESLAHLQQGLVLVTGPTGSGKSTTLAAIIDKINNTYEKHIVTIEDPVEFVHKNKKSVFSQREVGEDTESFGAALRAAIRQDADVILVGEMRDLETISLAVTAAEMGALVFGTLHTNGAANTIDRLIDAFPAEEQA
;
A
#
# COMPACT_ATOMS: atom_id res chain seq x y z
N MET A 1 27.09 -7.57 4.72
CA MET A 1 25.65 -7.29 4.81
C MET A 1 25.54 -5.78 4.84
N ALA A 2 24.62 -5.17 4.09
CA ALA A 2 24.44 -3.73 4.13
C ALA A 2 24.06 -3.31 5.57
N ARG A 3 24.63 -2.23 6.08
CA ARG A 3 24.36 -1.78 7.46
C ARG A 3 22.90 -1.38 7.69
N MET A 4 22.23 -0.91 6.63
CA MET A 4 20.81 -0.62 6.65
C MET A 4 19.96 -1.88 6.96
N HIS A 5 20.37 -3.05 6.47
CA HIS A 5 19.69 -4.32 6.75
C HIS A 5 19.74 -4.71 8.24
N GLU A 6 20.79 -4.32 8.99
CA GLU A 6 20.86 -4.57 10.44
C GLU A 6 19.73 -3.83 11.17
N LEU A 7 19.42 -2.60 10.76
CA LEU A 7 18.32 -1.82 11.32
C LEU A 7 16.94 -2.43 10.99
N PHE A 8 16.76 -2.98 9.79
CA PHE A 8 15.54 -3.66 9.41
C PHE A 8 15.31 -4.97 10.18
N HIS A 9 16.37 -5.75 10.40
CA HIS A 9 16.32 -6.92 11.27
C HIS A 9 15.95 -6.50 12.70
N TYR A 10 16.62 -5.49 13.25
CA TYR A 10 16.31 -4.98 14.58
C TYR A 10 14.86 -4.53 14.72
N LEU A 11 14.34 -3.80 13.74
CA LEU A 11 12.93 -3.38 13.71
C LEU A 11 11.98 -4.57 13.78
N LYS A 12 12.20 -5.59 12.94
CA LYS A 12 11.37 -6.81 12.89
C LYS A 12 11.45 -7.59 14.20
N ASP A 13 12.66 -7.85 14.70
CA ASP A 13 12.90 -8.68 15.89
C ASP A 13 12.29 -8.08 17.15
N ASN A 14 12.27 -6.74 17.25
CA ASN A 14 11.63 -6.00 18.33
C ASN A 14 10.14 -5.68 18.08
N LYS A 15 9.52 -6.23 17.04
CA LYS A 15 8.12 -5.99 16.67
C LYS A 15 7.77 -4.51 16.53
N GLY A 16 8.72 -3.72 16.06
CA GLY A 16 8.51 -2.31 15.76
C GLY A 16 7.66 -2.14 14.50
N SER A 17 6.91 -1.04 14.45
CA SER A 17 6.10 -0.67 13.29
C SER A 17 6.84 0.22 12.31
N ASP A 18 7.67 1.14 12.82
CA ASP A 18 8.38 2.13 12.03
C ASP A 18 9.83 2.27 12.53
N LEU A 19 10.77 2.47 11.59
CA LEU A 19 12.14 2.89 11.85
C LEU A 19 12.28 4.36 11.45
N HIS A 20 12.79 5.18 12.36
CA HIS A 20 13.02 6.60 12.16
C HIS A 20 14.51 6.89 12.18
N LEU A 21 15.01 7.49 11.12
CA LEU A 21 16.39 7.94 10.96
C LEU A 21 16.42 9.43 10.73
N ALA A 22 17.29 10.15 11.44
CA ALA A 22 17.49 11.58 11.23
C ALA A 22 18.95 11.95 11.51
N ALA A 23 19.50 12.84 10.71
CA ALA A 23 20.82 13.39 10.96
C ALA A 23 20.84 14.10 12.33
N GLY A 24 21.89 13.84 13.12
CA GLY A 24 22.03 14.36 14.48
C GLY A 24 21.33 13.54 15.57
N LEU A 25 20.68 12.41 15.22
CA LEU A 25 20.00 11.53 16.18
C LEU A 25 20.48 10.08 16.05
N GLU A 26 20.28 9.31 17.14
CA GLU A 26 20.39 7.86 17.09
C GLU A 26 19.20 7.29 16.32
N PRO A 27 19.36 6.17 15.58
CA PRO A 27 18.24 5.44 15.01
C PRO A 27 17.19 5.09 16.06
N ARG A 28 15.90 5.25 15.73
CA ARG A 28 14.80 4.94 16.62
C ARG A 28 13.78 4.06 15.95
N ILE A 29 13.18 3.15 16.72
CA ILE A 29 12.04 2.35 16.29
C ILE A 29 10.79 2.73 17.07
N ARG A 30 9.63 2.59 16.44
CA ARG A 30 8.33 2.74 17.10
C ARG A 30 7.84 1.38 17.55
N VAL A 31 7.70 1.19 18.87
CA VAL A 31 7.18 -0.02 19.49
C VAL A 31 5.98 0.34 20.34
N HIS A 32 4.82 -0.27 20.09
CA HIS A 32 3.56 0.03 20.79
C HIS A 32 3.24 1.54 20.92
N GLY A 33 3.56 2.31 19.89
CA GLY A 33 3.31 3.75 19.83
C GLY A 33 4.45 4.62 20.38
N SER A 34 5.38 4.08 21.16
CA SER A 34 6.53 4.80 21.72
C SER A 34 7.75 4.72 20.81
N LEU A 35 8.57 5.78 20.78
CA LEU A 35 9.85 5.79 20.07
C LEU A 35 10.99 5.39 21.02
N GLU A 36 11.71 4.34 20.66
CA GLU A 36 12.83 3.78 21.42
C GLU A 36 14.11 3.83 20.59
N SER A 37 15.27 4.09 21.24
CA SER A 37 16.57 4.08 20.55
C SER A 37 16.98 2.66 20.20
N VAL A 38 17.60 2.50 19.04
CA VAL A 38 18.16 1.22 18.59
C VAL A 38 19.45 0.95 19.32
N ALA A 39 19.52 -0.14 20.09
CA ALA A 39 20.70 -0.49 20.87
C ALA A 39 21.93 -0.72 19.98
N GLY A 40 23.07 -0.24 20.43
CA GLY A 40 24.35 -0.41 19.73
C GLY A 40 24.60 0.57 18.57
N TRP A 41 23.68 1.50 18.33
CA TRP A 41 23.87 2.56 17.34
C TRP A 41 24.14 3.91 18.05
N SER A 42 25.07 4.68 17.48
CA SER A 42 25.35 6.05 17.91
C SER A 42 24.60 7.06 17.02
N THR A 43 24.65 8.31 17.43
CA THR A 43 24.14 9.45 16.64
C THR A 43 24.71 9.41 15.22
N LEU A 44 23.81 9.48 14.23
CA LEU A 44 24.16 9.48 12.81
C LEU A 44 24.49 10.90 12.35
N THR A 45 25.66 11.09 11.75
CA THR A 45 25.93 12.33 11.00
C THR A 45 25.16 12.34 9.70
N HIS A 46 25.03 13.51 9.06
CA HIS A 46 24.40 13.63 7.75
C HIS A 46 25.04 12.68 6.72
N GLU A 47 26.37 12.66 6.65
CA GLU A 47 27.11 11.84 5.69
C GLU A 47 26.94 10.33 5.96
N ALA A 48 26.97 9.95 7.24
CA ALA A 48 26.74 8.56 7.63
C ALA A 48 25.34 8.09 7.27
N LEU A 49 24.33 8.94 7.48
CA LEU A 49 22.95 8.63 7.11
C LEU A 49 22.77 8.57 5.59
N LEU A 50 23.31 9.53 4.84
CA LEU A 50 23.27 9.48 3.36
C LEU A 50 23.88 8.17 2.83
N SER A 51 25.01 7.75 3.41
CA SER A 51 25.64 6.47 3.02
C SER A 51 24.75 5.26 3.28
N LEU A 52 24.03 5.23 4.41
CA LEU A 52 23.07 4.16 4.73
C LEU A 52 21.88 4.15 3.76
N LEU A 53 21.30 5.32 3.49
CA LEU A 53 20.15 5.45 2.59
C LEU A 53 20.53 5.03 1.16
N ARG A 54 21.74 5.37 0.72
CA ARG A 54 22.25 4.99 -0.61
C ARG A 54 22.37 3.48 -0.80
N GLU A 55 22.57 2.69 0.28
CA GLU A 55 22.71 1.23 0.20
C GLU A 55 21.47 0.52 -0.35
N ILE A 56 20.30 1.16 -0.27
CA ILE A 56 19.00 0.56 -0.59
C ILE A 56 18.23 1.27 -1.70
N CYS A 57 18.80 2.31 -2.29
CA CYS A 57 18.23 3.05 -3.41
C CYS A 57 18.75 2.56 -4.75
N SER A 58 17.89 2.58 -5.77
CA SER A 58 18.33 2.54 -7.17
C SER A 58 19.12 3.80 -7.55
N GLU A 59 19.80 3.79 -8.70
CA GLU A 59 20.47 4.99 -9.22
C GLU A 59 19.47 6.11 -9.56
N GLU A 60 18.30 5.73 -10.07
CA GLU A 60 17.23 6.64 -10.48
C GLU A 60 16.59 7.31 -9.26
N ASP A 61 16.10 6.49 -8.30
CA ASP A 61 15.53 6.99 -7.04
C ASP A 61 16.49 7.90 -6.29
N TRP A 62 17.77 7.53 -6.26
CA TRP A 62 18.78 8.35 -5.60
C TRP A 62 18.98 9.69 -6.28
N ALA A 63 18.99 9.72 -7.62
CA ALA A 63 19.09 10.97 -8.39
C ALA A 63 17.90 11.88 -8.15
N ASP A 64 16.70 11.32 -8.07
CA ASP A 64 15.47 12.06 -7.79
C ASP A 64 15.46 12.60 -6.35
N TYR A 65 15.83 11.79 -5.36
CA TYR A 65 15.99 12.27 -3.98
C TYR A 65 17.00 13.41 -3.87
N MET A 66 18.15 13.28 -4.51
CA MET A 66 19.18 14.34 -4.48
C MET A 66 18.68 15.65 -5.10
N LYS A 67 17.80 15.58 -6.10
CA LYS A 67 17.21 16.73 -6.77
C LYS A 67 16.04 17.33 -5.99
N CYS A 68 15.07 16.50 -5.58
CA CYS A 68 13.80 16.96 -4.99
C CYS A 68 13.87 17.10 -3.47
N GLY A 69 14.65 16.27 -2.79
CA GLY A 69 14.76 16.25 -1.32
C GLY A 69 13.74 15.36 -0.62
N ASP A 70 12.78 14.80 -1.37
CA ASP A 70 11.78 13.85 -0.90
C ASP A 70 11.75 12.65 -1.85
N LEU A 71 11.54 11.44 -1.29
CA LEU A 71 11.39 10.20 -2.06
C LEU A 71 10.50 9.23 -1.29
N ASP A 72 9.48 8.71 -1.95
CA ASP A 72 8.65 7.60 -1.46
C ASP A 72 8.85 6.39 -2.37
N PHE A 73 9.16 5.22 -1.79
CA PHE A 73 9.29 3.97 -2.54
C PHE A 73 9.07 2.75 -1.64
N ALA A 74 8.87 1.60 -2.26
CA ALA A 74 8.80 0.34 -1.54
C ALA A 74 10.15 -0.40 -1.58
N TYR A 75 10.61 -0.89 -0.44
CA TYR A 75 11.83 -1.67 -0.33
C TYR A 75 11.56 -3.06 0.24
N GLY A 76 11.94 -4.10 -0.50
CA GLY A 76 11.81 -5.50 -0.08
C GLY A 76 13.13 -6.10 0.38
N LEU A 77 13.23 -6.54 1.64
CA LEU A 77 14.37 -7.32 2.11
C LEU A 77 13.94 -8.80 2.23
N PRO A 78 14.41 -9.68 1.31
CA PRO A 78 14.01 -11.09 1.29
C PRO A 78 14.23 -11.78 2.65
N GLY A 79 13.22 -12.49 3.15
CA GLY A 79 13.25 -13.20 4.42
C GLY A 79 13.08 -12.30 5.66
N VAL A 80 12.99 -10.99 5.49
CA VAL A 80 12.75 -10.03 6.57
C VAL A 80 11.37 -9.41 6.47
N ALA A 81 11.19 -8.45 5.59
CA ALA A 81 9.91 -7.77 5.37
C ALA A 81 9.96 -6.91 4.09
N ARG A 82 8.79 -6.40 3.69
CA ARG A 82 8.67 -5.26 2.79
C ARG A 82 8.47 -3.98 3.63
N PHE A 83 9.00 -2.88 3.16
CA PHE A 83 8.95 -1.58 3.83
C PHE A 83 8.45 -0.52 2.88
N ARG A 84 7.59 0.37 3.37
CA ARG A 84 7.37 1.67 2.74
C ARG A 84 8.46 2.60 3.27
N ALA A 85 9.28 3.12 2.39
CA ALA A 85 10.36 4.04 2.67
C ALA A 85 9.95 5.46 2.26
N ASN A 86 10.11 6.42 3.16
CA ASN A 86 10.00 7.84 2.88
C ASN A 86 11.29 8.52 3.29
N PHE A 87 12.00 9.12 2.33
CA PHE A 87 13.18 9.94 2.59
C PHE A 87 12.79 11.41 2.55
N LEU A 88 13.43 12.20 3.37
CA LEU A 88 13.16 13.64 3.47
C LEU A 88 14.45 14.43 3.70
N ARG A 89 14.44 15.67 3.26
CA ARG A 89 15.45 16.67 3.60
C ARG A 89 14.87 17.64 4.63
N GLN A 90 15.64 17.91 5.67
CA GLN A 90 15.27 18.83 6.74
C GLN A 90 16.44 19.74 7.11
N GLU A 91 16.22 20.70 8.01
CA GLU A 91 17.21 21.72 8.39
C GLU A 91 18.56 21.11 8.86
N ASN A 92 18.50 20.01 9.63
CA ASN A 92 19.69 19.34 10.16
C ASN A 92 20.29 18.28 9.21
N GLY A 93 19.83 18.19 7.97
CA GLY A 93 20.30 17.25 6.97
C GLY A 93 19.21 16.30 6.48
N CYS A 94 19.59 15.05 6.15
CA CYS A 94 18.64 14.05 5.68
C CYS A 94 17.93 13.34 6.83
N GLY A 95 16.76 12.77 6.50
CA GLY A 95 16.01 11.86 7.35
C GLY A 95 15.34 10.77 6.53
N ALA A 96 14.88 9.72 7.19
CA ALA A 96 14.05 8.69 6.57
C ALA A 96 13.14 8.02 7.60
N VAL A 97 11.97 7.61 7.12
CA VAL A 97 11.04 6.79 7.89
C VAL A 97 10.74 5.53 7.08
N PHE A 98 10.86 4.38 7.72
CA PHE A 98 10.53 3.10 7.12
C PHE A 98 9.41 2.46 7.91
N ARG A 99 8.28 2.23 7.27
CA ARG A 99 7.17 1.48 7.85
C ARG A 99 7.21 0.04 7.39
N ILE A 100 7.18 -0.90 8.34
CA ILE A 100 7.10 -2.32 8.00
C ILE A 100 5.73 -2.65 7.42
N ILE A 101 5.73 -3.34 6.28
CA ILE A 101 4.52 -3.84 5.63
C ILE A 101 4.34 -5.30 6.08
N PRO A 102 3.20 -5.67 6.67
CA PRO A 102 2.96 -7.02 7.13
C PRO A 102 3.02 -8.04 5.97
N GLU A 103 3.87 -9.07 6.10
CA GLU A 103 3.92 -10.17 5.11
C GLU A 103 2.75 -11.14 5.24
N LYS A 104 2.15 -11.22 6.43
CA LYS A 104 1.08 -12.18 6.71
C LYS A 104 -0.27 -11.51 6.61
N ILE A 105 -1.05 -11.96 5.64
CA ILE A 105 -2.47 -11.61 5.55
C ILE A 105 -3.22 -12.37 6.64
N ILE A 106 -3.97 -11.63 7.46
CA ILE A 106 -4.83 -12.22 8.50
C ILE A 106 -6.04 -12.83 7.79
N PRO A 107 -6.37 -14.12 8.01
CA PRO A 107 -7.56 -14.73 7.44
C PRO A 107 -8.83 -13.93 7.80
N LEU A 108 -9.79 -13.89 6.87
CA LEU A 108 -11.02 -13.09 7.04
C LEU A 108 -11.80 -13.53 8.29
N GLU A 109 -11.77 -14.81 8.61
CA GLU A 109 -12.41 -15.42 9.77
C GLU A 109 -11.82 -14.92 11.11
N ASP A 110 -10.53 -14.58 11.12
CA ASP A 110 -9.80 -14.14 12.32
C ASP A 110 -9.98 -12.63 12.60
N LEU A 111 -10.54 -11.88 11.65
CA LEU A 111 -10.76 -10.43 11.79
C LEU A 111 -12.00 -10.08 12.63
N ASN A 112 -12.80 -11.06 13.04
CA ASN A 112 -14.05 -10.87 13.81
C ASN A 112 -15.00 -9.85 13.16
N LEU A 113 -15.09 -9.82 11.83
CA LEU A 113 -15.98 -8.94 11.09
C LEU A 113 -17.40 -9.51 11.00
N PRO A 114 -18.42 -8.67 10.75
CA PRO A 114 -19.77 -9.13 10.49
C PRO A 114 -19.81 -10.12 9.30
N LYS A 115 -20.64 -11.16 9.40
CA LYS A 115 -20.79 -12.18 8.33
C LYS A 115 -21.10 -11.60 6.94
N ALA A 116 -21.76 -10.45 6.89
CA ALA A 116 -22.02 -9.74 5.65
C ALA A 116 -20.74 -9.39 4.87
N ILE A 117 -19.62 -9.17 5.56
CA ILE A 117 -18.33 -8.89 4.91
C ILE A 117 -17.79 -10.15 4.24
N GLU A 118 -17.97 -11.33 4.84
CA GLU A 118 -17.56 -12.60 4.23
C GLU A 118 -18.32 -12.85 2.92
N SER A 119 -19.61 -12.47 2.83
CA SER A 119 -20.40 -12.64 1.62
C SER A 119 -19.86 -11.84 0.42
N LEU A 120 -19.10 -10.76 0.65
CA LEU A 120 -18.49 -9.97 -0.42
C LEU A 120 -17.46 -10.77 -1.22
N ALA A 121 -16.79 -11.76 -0.59
CA ALA A 121 -15.87 -12.65 -1.27
C ALA A 121 -16.54 -13.63 -2.25
N HIS A 122 -17.86 -13.74 -2.21
CA HIS A 122 -18.66 -14.65 -3.06
C HIS A 122 -19.40 -13.94 -4.18
N LEU A 123 -19.30 -12.62 -4.29
CA LEU A 123 -19.86 -11.85 -5.38
C LEU A 123 -19.18 -12.22 -6.70
N GLN A 124 -19.94 -12.15 -7.79
CA GLN A 124 -19.40 -12.47 -9.12
C GLN A 124 -19.00 -11.22 -9.89
N GLN A 125 -19.67 -10.10 -9.68
CA GLN A 125 -19.43 -8.83 -10.34
C GLN A 125 -19.98 -7.67 -9.50
N GLY A 126 -19.62 -6.44 -9.85
CA GLY A 126 -20.11 -5.22 -9.24
C GLY A 126 -19.01 -4.43 -8.54
N LEU A 127 -19.38 -3.30 -7.94
CA LEU A 127 -18.47 -2.39 -7.24
C LEU A 127 -18.67 -2.48 -5.72
N VAL A 128 -17.62 -2.80 -5.00
CA VAL A 128 -17.58 -2.85 -3.53
C VAL A 128 -16.63 -1.76 -3.01
N LEU A 129 -17.15 -0.88 -2.16
CA LEU A 129 -16.37 0.23 -1.59
C LEU A 129 -16.11 0.01 -0.12
N VAL A 130 -14.82 0.11 0.25
CA VAL A 130 -14.38 0.06 1.64
C VAL A 130 -13.87 1.45 2.03
N THR A 131 -14.55 2.07 2.99
CA THR A 131 -14.32 3.48 3.32
C THR A 131 -13.99 3.68 4.79
N GLY A 132 -13.33 4.78 5.10
CA GLY A 132 -12.96 5.15 6.46
C GLY A 132 -11.64 5.92 6.52
N PRO A 133 -11.26 6.46 7.68
CA PRO A 133 -10.00 7.18 7.85
C PRO A 133 -8.78 6.27 7.70
N THR A 134 -7.60 6.88 7.58
CA THR A 134 -6.33 6.13 7.61
C THR A 134 -6.21 5.35 8.92
N GLY A 135 -5.72 4.11 8.83
CA GLY A 135 -5.57 3.23 10.00
C GLY A 135 -6.86 2.54 10.49
N SER A 136 -8.00 2.71 9.80
CA SER A 136 -9.26 2.04 10.17
C SER A 136 -9.34 0.55 9.78
N GLY A 137 -8.29 0.01 9.14
CA GLY A 137 -8.25 -1.40 8.73
C GLY A 137 -8.78 -1.69 7.33
N LYS A 138 -8.97 -0.69 6.47
CA LYS A 138 -9.44 -0.87 5.08
C LYS A 138 -8.60 -1.88 4.31
N SER A 139 -7.30 -1.64 4.22
CA SER A 139 -6.35 -2.48 3.48
C SER A 139 -6.27 -3.90 4.06
N THR A 140 -6.27 -4.02 5.40
CA THR A 140 -6.29 -5.32 6.07
C THR A 140 -7.54 -6.12 5.72
N THR A 141 -8.72 -5.47 5.73
CA THR A 141 -10.00 -6.09 5.39
C THR A 141 -10.03 -6.51 3.91
N LEU A 142 -9.58 -5.63 3.01
CA LEU A 142 -9.52 -5.92 1.58
C LEU A 142 -8.54 -7.06 1.28
N ALA A 143 -7.34 -7.03 1.87
CA ALA A 143 -6.37 -8.12 1.71
C ALA A 143 -6.94 -9.46 2.16
N ALA A 144 -7.68 -9.50 3.27
CA ALA A 144 -8.33 -10.71 3.76
C ALA A 144 -9.46 -11.20 2.82
N ILE A 145 -10.29 -10.30 2.28
CA ILE A 145 -11.32 -10.65 1.29
C ILE A 145 -10.69 -11.21 0.02
N ILE A 146 -9.69 -10.51 -0.52
CA ILE A 146 -8.96 -10.93 -1.73
C ILE A 146 -8.25 -12.26 -1.51
N ASP A 147 -7.63 -12.47 -0.35
CA ASP A 147 -7.00 -13.76 -0.02
C ASP A 147 -8.04 -14.90 0.09
N LYS A 148 -9.24 -14.61 0.61
CA LYS A 148 -10.36 -15.57 0.63
C LYS A 148 -10.79 -15.96 -0.78
N ILE A 149 -10.92 -14.99 -1.71
CA ILE A 149 -11.21 -15.23 -3.12
C ILE A 149 -10.12 -16.13 -3.73
N ASN A 150 -8.84 -15.78 -3.52
CA ASN A 150 -7.68 -16.51 -4.01
C ASN A 150 -7.59 -17.95 -3.50
N ASN A 151 -8.06 -18.19 -2.28
CA ASN A 151 -8.11 -19.57 -1.72
C ASN A 151 -9.31 -20.38 -2.26
N THR A 152 -10.36 -19.69 -2.72
CA THR A 152 -11.65 -20.34 -3.03
C THR A 152 -11.85 -20.55 -4.52
N TYR A 153 -11.51 -19.57 -5.35
CA TYR A 153 -11.85 -19.52 -6.77
C TYR A 153 -10.64 -19.49 -7.69
N GLU A 154 -10.84 -19.94 -8.92
CA GLU A 154 -9.88 -19.88 -10.02
C GLU A 154 -10.17 -18.62 -10.84
N LYS A 155 -9.59 -17.50 -10.46
CA LYS A 155 -9.84 -16.15 -10.98
C LYS A 155 -8.55 -15.47 -11.39
N HIS A 156 -8.61 -14.52 -12.31
CA HIS A 156 -7.54 -13.54 -12.51
C HIS A 156 -7.81 -12.31 -11.64
N ILE A 157 -6.94 -12.08 -10.66
CA ILE A 157 -7.03 -10.96 -9.72
C ILE A 157 -5.95 -9.94 -10.07
N VAL A 158 -6.37 -8.72 -10.38
CA VAL A 158 -5.47 -7.59 -10.64
C VAL A 158 -5.58 -6.61 -9.47
N THR A 159 -4.45 -6.25 -8.87
CA THR A 159 -4.42 -5.17 -7.88
C THR A 159 -3.60 -3.98 -8.40
N ILE A 160 -4.05 -2.77 -8.10
CA ILE A 160 -3.43 -1.50 -8.46
C ILE A 160 -3.32 -0.70 -7.16
N GLU A 161 -2.10 -0.49 -6.69
CA GLU A 161 -1.82 0.03 -5.34
C GLU A 161 -0.72 1.09 -5.36
N ASP A 162 -0.68 1.95 -4.35
CA ASP A 162 0.31 3.02 -4.19
C ASP A 162 0.64 3.24 -2.69
N PRO A 163 1.68 2.52 -2.16
CA PRO A 163 2.32 1.31 -2.69
C PRO A 163 1.54 0.02 -2.39
N VAL A 164 2.04 -1.14 -2.86
CA VAL A 164 1.50 -2.46 -2.48
C VAL A 164 1.65 -2.67 -0.98
N GLU A 165 0.51 -2.80 -0.27
CA GLU A 165 0.50 -2.98 1.21
C GLU A 165 0.59 -4.45 1.64
N PHE A 166 0.09 -5.40 0.84
CA PHE A 166 0.15 -6.83 1.13
C PHE A 166 0.55 -7.60 -0.13
N VAL A 167 1.59 -8.44 -0.03
CA VAL A 167 2.00 -9.29 -1.14
C VAL A 167 1.20 -10.58 -1.14
N HIS A 168 0.39 -10.77 -2.17
CA HIS A 168 -0.37 -11.99 -2.39
C HIS A 168 0.45 -13.02 -3.17
N LYS A 169 0.35 -14.29 -2.76
CA LYS A 169 0.90 -15.42 -3.52
C LYS A 169 -0.19 -16.04 -4.38
N ASN A 170 0.16 -16.50 -5.58
CA ASN A 170 -0.75 -17.31 -6.37
C ASN A 170 -1.14 -18.58 -5.61
N LYS A 171 -2.45 -18.84 -5.50
CA LYS A 171 -3.02 -20.04 -4.88
C LYS A 171 -3.91 -20.74 -5.91
N LYS A 172 -5.24 -20.60 -5.82
CA LYS A 172 -6.14 -21.05 -6.89
C LYS A 172 -6.25 -20.01 -8.00
N SER A 173 -6.17 -18.72 -7.63
CA SER A 173 -6.22 -17.61 -8.57
C SER A 173 -4.83 -17.22 -9.07
N VAL A 174 -4.80 -16.56 -10.24
CA VAL A 174 -3.61 -15.88 -10.77
C VAL A 174 -3.64 -14.42 -10.30
N PHE A 175 -2.52 -13.93 -9.78
CA PHE A 175 -2.36 -12.56 -9.32
C PHE A 175 -1.49 -11.72 -10.24
N SER A 176 -1.96 -10.51 -10.53
CA SER A 176 -1.19 -9.44 -11.15
C SER A 176 -1.24 -8.22 -10.23
N GLN A 177 -0.29 -8.10 -9.31
CA GLN A 177 -0.16 -6.93 -8.44
C GLN A 177 0.68 -5.87 -9.15
N ARG A 178 0.20 -4.64 -9.18
CA ARG A 178 0.86 -3.51 -9.85
C ARG A 178 0.95 -2.32 -8.91
N GLU A 179 2.15 -1.81 -8.74
CA GLU A 179 2.45 -0.62 -7.95
C GLU A 179 2.53 0.61 -8.87
N VAL A 180 1.86 1.69 -8.49
CA VAL A 180 1.93 2.96 -9.23
C VAL A 180 3.32 3.57 -9.01
N GLY A 181 3.92 4.04 -10.09
CA GLY A 181 5.30 4.56 -10.08
C GLY A 181 6.35 3.51 -10.41
N GLU A 182 6.09 2.21 -10.12
CA GLU A 182 7.00 1.10 -10.42
C GLU A 182 6.53 0.28 -11.63
N ASP A 183 5.33 -0.28 -11.55
CA ASP A 183 4.79 -1.20 -12.56
C ASP A 183 3.83 -0.50 -13.53
N THR A 184 3.38 0.69 -13.21
CA THR A 184 2.41 1.48 -13.99
C THR A 184 2.52 2.97 -13.68
N GLU A 185 2.18 3.81 -14.66
CA GLU A 185 2.26 5.28 -14.53
C GLU A 185 1.18 5.86 -13.60
N SER A 186 0.00 5.26 -13.57
CA SER A 186 -1.13 5.77 -12.77
C SER A 186 -2.20 4.72 -12.54
N PHE A 187 -3.11 4.98 -11.58
CA PHE A 187 -4.31 4.16 -11.36
C PHE A 187 -5.15 4.03 -12.63
N GLY A 188 -5.41 5.14 -13.32
CA GLY A 188 -6.20 5.16 -14.56
C GLY A 188 -5.56 4.36 -15.68
N ALA A 189 -4.23 4.47 -15.89
CA ALA A 189 -3.52 3.69 -16.89
C ALA A 189 -3.57 2.19 -16.62
N ALA A 190 -3.34 1.79 -15.37
CA ALA A 190 -3.40 0.40 -14.94
C ALA A 190 -4.82 -0.18 -15.05
N LEU A 191 -5.84 0.58 -14.67
CA LEU A 191 -7.23 0.14 -14.70
C LEU A 191 -7.75 -0.03 -16.14
N ARG A 192 -7.40 0.91 -17.04
CA ARG A 192 -7.65 0.74 -18.49
C ARG A 192 -6.99 -0.51 -19.07
N ALA A 193 -5.81 -0.85 -18.57
CA ALA A 193 -5.14 -2.08 -18.99
C ALA A 193 -5.84 -3.32 -18.41
N ALA A 194 -6.21 -3.33 -17.13
CA ALA A 194 -6.86 -4.44 -16.44
C ALA A 194 -8.18 -4.86 -17.11
N ILE A 195 -8.99 -3.90 -17.58
CA ILE A 195 -10.23 -4.15 -18.35
C ILE A 195 -9.97 -5.01 -19.61
N ARG A 196 -8.74 -4.95 -20.19
CA ARG A 196 -8.35 -5.70 -21.38
C ARG A 196 -7.50 -6.94 -21.07
N GLN A 197 -7.28 -7.25 -19.80
CA GLN A 197 -6.43 -8.34 -19.33
C GLN A 197 -7.23 -9.53 -18.79
N ASP A 198 -8.52 -9.63 -19.12
CA ASP A 198 -9.42 -10.69 -18.64
C ASP A 198 -9.43 -10.77 -17.09
N ALA A 199 -9.49 -9.63 -16.45
CA ALA A 199 -9.52 -9.54 -15.00
C ALA A 199 -10.93 -9.84 -14.47
N ASP A 200 -11.07 -10.91 -13.70
CA ASP A 200 -12.32 -11.24 -12.99
C ASP A 200 -12.52 -10.37 -11.74
N VAL A 201 -11.42 -10.07 -11.05
CA VAL A 201 -11.42 -9.28 -9.81
C VAL A 201 -10.38 -8.18 -9.91
N ILE A 202 -10.77 -6.96 -9.59
CA ILE A 202 -9.87 -5.81 -9.61
C ILE A 202 -9.89 -5.15 -8.22
N LEU A 203 -8.73 -4.93 -7.62
CA LEU A 203 -8.56 -4.08 -6.44
C LEU A 203 -7.93 -2.76 -6.86
N VAL A 204 -8.61 -1.65 -6.57
CA VAL A 204 -8.10 -0.29 -6.71
C VAL A 204 -7.80 0.24 -5.33
N GLY A 205 -6.50 0.40 -5.01
CA GLY A 205 -6.03 0.77 -3.68
C GLY A 205 -6.66 2.06 -3.17
N GLU A 206 -6.80 3.06 -4.05
CA GLU A 206 -7.51 4.30 -3.75
C GLU A 206 -8.13 4.93 -5.00
N MET A 207 -9.38 5.42 -4.89
CA MET A 207 -10.09 6.13 -5.94
C MET A 207 -10.19 7.62 -5.59
N ARG A 208 -9.25 8.44 -6.10
CA ARG A 208 -9.14 9.87 -5.77
C ARG A 208 -9.75 10.79 -6.80
N ASP A 209 -9.74 10.40 -8.07
CA ASP A 209 -10.08 11.23 -9.22
C ASP A 209 -11.22 10.63 -10.05
N LEU A 210 -11.85 11.49 -10.85
CA LEU A 210 -12.97 11.12 -11.73
C LEU A 210 -12.60 9.99 -12.70
N GLU A 211 -11.39 10.03 -13.27
CA GLU A 211 -10.99 9.03 -14.26
C GLU A 211 -10.94 7.64 -13.64
N THR A 212 -10.29 7.49 -12.47
CA THR A 212 -10.20 6.22 -11.74
C THR A 212 -11.57 5.72 -11.32
N ILE A 213 -12.45 6.62 -10.82
CA ILE A 213 -13.82 6.28 -10.42
C ILE A 213 -14.64 5.78 -11.63
N SER A 214 -14.63 6.53 -12.74
CA SER A 214 -15.37 6.18 -13.95
C SER A 214 -14.92 4.83 -14.54
N LEU A 215 -13.62 4.59 -14.58
CA LEU A 215 -13.06 3.32 -15.06
C LEU A 215 -13.40 2.14 -14.13
N ALA A 216 -13.43 2.36 -12.81
CA ALA A 216 -13.84 1.33 -11.84
C ALA A 216 -15.32 0.94 -12.02
N VAL A 217 -16.21 1.94 -12.21
CA VAL A 217 -17.62 1.70 -12.53
C VAL A 217 -17.74 0.95 -13.84
N THR A 218 -17.06 1.39 -14.90
CA THR A 218 -17.08 0.73 -16.22
C THR A 218 -16.61 -0.73 -16.11
N ALA A 219 -15.53 -1.01 -15.38
CA ALA A 219 -15.05 -2.38 -15.19
C ALA A 219 -16.09 -3.27 -14.49
N ALA A 220 -16.79 -2.72 -13.48
CA ALA A 220 -17.85 -3.42 -12.78
C ALA A 220 -19.07 -3.69 -13.68
N GLU A 221 -19.46 -2.74 -14.52
CA GLU A 221 -20.52 -2.90 -15.53
C GLU A 221 -20.17 -3.93 -16.60
N MET A 222 -18.90 -4.05 -16.95
CA MET A 222 -18.39 -5.05 -17.88
C MET A 222 -18.28 -6.46 -17.30
N GLY A 223 -18.60 -6.65 -16.01
CA GLY A 223 -18.70 -7.95 -15.37
C GLY A 223 -17.58 -8.27 -14.38
N ALA A 224 -16.62 -7.38 -14.14
CA ALA A 224 -15.60 -7.57 -13.13
C ALA A 224 -16.16 -7.33 -11.70
N LEU A 225 -15.61 -8.02 -10.71
CA LEU A 225 -15.80 -7.67 -9.31
C LEU A 225 -14.73 -6.66 -8.90
N VAL A 226 -15.13 -5.41 -8.69
CA VAL A 226 -14.21 -4.32 -8.39
C VAL A 226 -14.28 -3.96 -6.90
N PHE A 227 -13.15 -3.97 -6.22
CA PHE A 227 -12.98 -3.43 -4.88
C PHE A 227 -12.23 -2.11 -4.94
N GLY A 228 -12.71 -1.10 -4.24
CA GLY A 228 -12.04 0.20 -4.19
C GLY A 228 -12.07 0.82 -2.80
N THR A 229 -11.15 1.74 -2.52
CA THR A 229 -11.16 2.50 -1.27
C THR A 229 -11.39 4.00 -1.50
N LEU A 230 -12.07 4.62 -0.53
CA LEU A 230 -12.20 6.07 -0.41
C LEU A 230 -11.99 6.51 1.05
N HIS A 231 -11.56 7.75 1.21
CA HIS A 231 -11.40 8.38 2.53
C HIS A 231 -12.66 9.19 2.90
N THR A 232 -13.79 8.48 3.03
CA THR A 232 -15.08 9.08 3.43
C THR A 232 -15.59 8.45 4.71
N ASN A 233 -16.39 9.18 5.48
CA ASN A 233 -17.00 8.71 6.71
C ASN A 233 -18.46 8.33 6.45
N GLY A 234 -18.72 7.02 6.35
CA GLY A 234 -20.06 6.45 6.17
C GLY A 234 -20.52 6.32 4.71
N ALA A 235 -21.47 5.42 4.49
CA ALA A 235 -21.93 5.02 3.16
C ALA A 235 -22.60 6.16 2.37
N ALA A 236 -23.42 7.00 3.02
CA ALA A 236 -24.10 8.12 2.36
C ALA A 236 -23.07 9.12 1.79
N ASN A 237 -22.13 9.57 2.61
CA ASN A 237 -21.07 10.49 2.15
C ASN A 237 -20.18 9.88 1.06
N THR A 238 -20.09 8.57 1.00
CA THR A 238 -19.35 7.87 -0.06
C THR A 238 -20.06 7.99 -1.40
N ILE A 239 -21.36 7.81 -1.40
CA ILE A 239 -22.18 7.97 -2.63
C ILE A 239 -22.12 9.43 -3.11
N ASP A 240 -22.34 10.38 -2.20
CA ASP A 240 -22.23 11.81 -2.52
C ASP A 240 -20.85 12.13 -3.12
N ARG A 241 -19.77 11.62 -2.52
CA ARG A 241 -18.40 11.82 -3.01
C ARG A 241 -18.16 11.23 -4.40
N LEU A 242 -18.76 10.08 -4.71
CA LEU A 242 -18.71 9.50 -6.06
C LEU A 242 -19.44 10.37 -7.06
N ILE A 243 -20.67 10.80 -6.73
CA ILE A 243 -21.48 11.66 -7.60
C ILE A 243 -20.77 13.00 -7.83
N ASP A 244 -20.25 13.62 -6.78
CA ASP A 244 -19.54 14.90 -6.86
C ASP A 244 -18.26 14.86 -7.72
N ALA A 245 -17.71 13.68 -7.98
CA ALA A 245 -16.56 13.53 -8.88
C ALA A 245 -16.96 13.75 -10.36
N PHE A 246 -18.22 13.52 -10.72
CA PHE A 246 -18.71 13.69 -12.08
C PHE A 246 -19.13 15.16 -12.35
N PRO A 247 -19.04 15.64 -13.62
CA PRO A 247 -19.58 16.94 -14.01
C PRO A 247 -21.07 17.06 -13.67
N ALA A 248 -21.52 18.26 -13.31
CA ALA A 248 -22.90 18.49 -12.85
C ALA A 248 -23.99 17.99 -13.85
N GLU A 249 -23.69 17.98 -15.14
CA GLU A 249 -24.54 17.47 -16.21
C GLU A 249 -24.66 15.94 -16.24
N GLU A 250 -23.76 15.23 -15.59
CA GLU A 250 -23.72 13.75 -15.48
C GLU A 250 -24.20 13.23 -14.12
N GLN A 251 -24.52 14.14 -13.17
CA GLN A 251 -24.95 13.79 -11.81
C GLN A 251 -26.45 13.49 -11.69
N ALA A 252 -27.23 13.52 -12.76
CA ALA A 252 -28.69 13.39 -12.77
C ALA A 252 -29.15 11.94 -12.93
#